data_14a945a1e63e292a0fc03426eeaf56e5
#
_entry.id   14a945a1e63e292a0fc03426eeaf56e5
#
_cell.length_a   1.000
_cell.length_b   1.000
_cell.length_c   1.000
_cell.angle_alpha   90.00
_cell.angle_beta   90.00
_cell.angle_gamma   90.00
#
_symmetry.space_group_name_H-M   'P 1'
#
loop_
_entity.id
_entity.type
_entity.pdbx_description
1 polymer ?
#
loop_
_entity_poly.entity_id
_entity_poly.type
_entity_poly.pdbx_seq_one_letter_code
_entity_poly.pdbx_strand_id
1 'polypeptide(L)'
;MLKLARLVIAGAALVAALPSFAQDALRIGFVNTERILRESSAAKAAQQKLEQEFSRRDKELKDTAARLRELSERLERDLSVMSDSDRTRRQREIAEQEREFQRRQREFREDLNQRRNEELASVIERANRVIKQIAEAEKYDLILQEAVYAAPRIDVTEKVLRALNGAAK
;
A
#
# COMPACT_ATOMS: atom_id res chain seq x y z
N MET A 1 68.55 -46.56 -17.53
CA MET A 1 67.87 -45.69 -16.54
C MET A 1 66.95 -44.59 -17.12
N LEU A 2 66.78 -44.50 -18.46
CA LEU A 2 65.93 -43.42 -19.10
C LEU A 2 64.56 -43.81 -19.38
N LYS A 3 64.15 -45.05 -19.19
CA LYS A 3 62.76 -45.54 -19.47
C LYS A 3 61.79 -45.50 -18.27
N LEU A 4 62.33 -45.40 -17.03
CA LEU A 4 61.51 -45.30 -15.83
C LEU A 4 61.03 -43.85 -15.51
N ALA A 5 61.75 -42.83 -16.01
CA ALA A 5 61.38 -41.44 -15.79
C ALA A 5 60.17 -40.98 -16.66
N ARG A 6 59.84 -41.67 -17.75
CA ARG A 6 58.73 -41.31 -18.60
C ARG A 6 57.35 -41.84 -18.11
N LEU A 7 57.31 -42.78 -17.21
CA LEU A 7 56.09 -43.37 -16.71
C LEU A 7 55.50 -42.57 -15.51
N VAL A 8 56.33 -41.80 -14.81
CA VAL A 8 55.91 -41.00 -13.62
C VAL A 8 55.25 -39.66 -14.05
N ILE A 9 55.60 -39.14 -15.24
CA ILE A 9 55.02 -37.88 -15.73
C ILE A 9 53.60 -38.08 -16.30
N ALA A 10 53.23 -39.27 -16.76
CA ALA A 10 51.90 -39.54 -17.28
C ALA A 10 50.84 -39.73 -16.19
N GLY A 11 51.22 -39.99 -14.93
CA GLY A 11 50.27 -40.18 -13.81
C GLY A 11 49.83 -38.88 -13.13
N ALA A 12 50.56 -37.77 -13.31
CA ALA A 12 50.27 -36.49 -12.65
C ALA A 12 49.23 -35.61 -13.38
N ALA A 13 48.90 -35.92 -14.64
CA ALA A 13 47.97 -35.11 -15.46
C ALA A 13 46.50 -35.50 -15.29
N LEU A 14 46.17 -36.56 -14.55
CA LEU A 14 44.78 -37.08 -14.45
C LEU A 14 43.99 -36.61 -13.21
N VAL A 15 44.57 -35.71 -12.37
CA VAL A 15 43.92 -35.26 -11.12
C VAL A 15 43.23 -33.89 -11.26
N ALA A 16 43.27 -33.24 -12.43
CA ALA A 16 42.79 -31.87 -12.57
C ALA A 16 41.37 -31.69 -13.14
N ALA A 17 40.57 -32.73 -13.25
CA ALA A 17 39.19 -32.64 -13.71
C ALA A 17 38.20 -33.04 -12.62
N LEU A 18 38.27 -32.42 -11.44
CA LEU A 18 37.12 -32.42 -10.53
C LEU A 18 36.07 -31.53 -11.15
N PRO A 19 34.82 -32.05 -11.45
CA PRO A 19 33.72 -31.20 -11.85
C PRO A 19 33.48 -30.19 -10.74
N SER A 20 33.79 -28.92 -11.02
CA SER A 20 33.34 -27.82 -10.18
C SER A 20 31.82 -27.87 -10.21
N PHE A 21 31.18 -28.47 -9.20
CA PHE A 21 29.76 -28.29 -8.98
C PHE A 21 29.59 -26.80 -8.69
N ALA A 22 29.35 -26.04 -9.74
CA ALA A 22 28.85 -24.69 -9.58
C ALA A 22 27.53 -24.84 -8.83
N GLN A 23 27.57 -24.64 -7.51
CA GLN A 23 26.38 -24.44 -6.72
C GLN A 23 25.67 -23.27 -7.38
N ASP A 24 24.51 -23.52 -7.98
CA ASP A 24 23.66 -22.46 -8.51
C ASP A 24 23.45 -21.46 -7.37
N ALA A 25 24.05 -20.29 -7.52
CA ALA A 25 23.99 -19.25 -6.47
C ALA A 25 22.52 -18.84 -6.31
N LEU A 26 22.01 -19.00 -5.09
CA LEU A 26 20.62 -18.66 -4.72
C LEU A 26 20.28 -17.24 -5.22
N ARG A 27 19.27 -17.15 -6.08
CA ARG A 27 18.85 -15.89 -6.68
C ARG A 27 17.76 -15.25 -5.83
N ILE A 28 18.14 -14.25 -5.04
CA ILE A 28 17.23 -13.54 -4.13
C ILE A 28 16.87 -12.20 -4.75
N GLY A 29 15.58 -11.85 -4.73
CA GLY A 29 15.06 -10.53 -5.03
C GLY A 29 14.51 -9.84 -3.79
N PHE A 30 14.45 -8.52 -3.83
CA PHE A 30 13.76 -7.68 -2.83
C PHE A 30 12.76 -6.76 -3.52
N VAL A 31 11.57 -6.60 -2.92
CA VAL A 31 10.52 -5.70 -3.39
C VAL A 31 10.07 -4.79 -2.24
N ASN A 32 10.11 -3.48 -2.47
CA ASN A 32 9.59 -2.49 -1.54
C ASN A 32 8.07 -2.32 -1.77
N THR A 33 7.27 -2.97 -0.94
CA THR A 33 5.79 -2.94 -1.03
C THR A 33 5.25 -1.53 -0.79
N GLU A 34 5.87 -0.74 0.10
CA GLU A 34 5.44 0.64 0.37
C GLU A 34 5.58 1.52 -0.89
N ARG A 35 6.69 1.38 -1.63
CA ARG A 35 6.85 2.08 -2.91
C ARG A 35 5.79 1.66 -3.92
N ILE A 36 5.45 0.37 -4.00
CA ILE A 36 4.40 -0.12 -4.88
C ILE A 36 3.05 0.53 -4.54
N LEU A 37 2.69 0.58 -3.25
CA LEU A 37 1.45 1.19 -2.78
C LEU A 37 1.40 2.71 -2.96
N ARG A 38 2.53 3.38 -3.12
CA ARG A 38 2.61 4.83 -3.36
C ARG A 38 2.70 5.19 -4.84
N GLU A 39 3.44 4.42 -5.63
CA GLU A 39 3.90 4.84 -6.96
C GLU A 39 3.18 4.12 -8.12
N SER A 40 2.57 2.95 -7.88
CA SER A 40 1.91 2.20 -8.95
C SER A 40 0.66 2.90 -9.49
N SER A 41 0.38 2.71 -10.77
CA SER A 41 -0.86 3.19 -11.42
C SER A 41 -2.11 2.61 -10.74
N ALA A 42 -2.04 1.36 -10.30
CA ALA A 42 -3.12 0.70 -9.56
C ALA A 42 -3.42 1.39 -8.23
N ALA A 43 -2.38 1.78 -7.46
CA ALA A 43 -2.56 2.51 -6.21
C ALA A 43 -3.15 3.90 -6.43
N LYS A 44 -2.66 4.62 -7.45
CA LYS A 44 -3.21 5.93 -7.83
C LYS A 44 -4.68 5.84 -8.27
N ALA A 45 -5.03 4.83 -9.04
CA ALA A 45 -6.42 4.59 -9.45
C ALA A 45 -7.32 4.26 -8.25
N ALA A 46 -6.83 3.46 -7.30
CA ALA A 46 -7.54 3.15 -6.05
C ALA A 46 -7.78 4.43 -5.22
N GLN A 47 -6.79 5.30 -5.10
CA GLN A 47 -6.93 6.58 -4.41
C GLN A 47 -7.97 7.49 -5.09
N GLN A 48 -7.92 7.62 -6.42
CA GLN A 48 -8.89 8.42 -7.18
C GLN A 48 -10.32 7.89 -7.02
N LYS A 49 -10.48 6.57 -7.02
CA LYS A 49 -11.77 5.93 -6.81
C LYS A 49 -12.34 6.25 -5.42
N LEU A 50 -11.52 6.16 -4.37
CA LEU A 50 -11.93 6.53 -3.01
C LEU A 50 -12.30 8.02 -2.92
N GLU A 51 -11.54 8.89 -3.53
CA GLU A 51 -11.82 10.33 -3.57
C GLU A 51 -13.17 10.61 -4.27
N GLN A 52 -13.42 9.99 -5.43
CA GLN A 52 -14.71 10.13 -6.13
C GLN A 52 -15.89 9.59 -5.32
N GLU A 53 -15.73 8.43 -4.67
CA GLU A 53 -16.77 7.79 -3.88
C GLU A 53 -17.13 8.60 -2.62
N PHE A 54 -16.13 9.20 -1.97
CA PHE A 54 -16.30 9.83 -0.66
C PHE A 54 -16.37 11.37 -0.68
N SER A 55 -15.96 12.03 -1.77
CA SER A 55 -15.90 13.50 -1.87
C SER A 55 -17.23 14.19 -1.56
N ARG A 56 -18.35 13.65 -2.04
CA ARG A 56 -19.68 14.20 -1.78
C ARG A 56 -20.03 14.14 -0.29
N ARG A 57 -19.84 13.00 0.34
CA ARG A 57 -20.12 12.81 1.78
C ARG A 57 -19.22 13.67 2.66
N ASP A 58 -17.95 13.81 2.30
CA ASP A 58 -17.00 14.70 2.97
C ASP A 58 -17.46 16.15 2.91
N LYS A 59 -17.90 16.61 1.73
CA LYS A 59 -18.48 17.94 1.58
C LYS A 59 -19.75 18.12 2.42
N GLU A 60 -20.68 17.18 2.38
CA GLU A 60 -21.91 17.24 3.18
C GLU A 60 -21.62 17.33 4.68
N LEU A 61 -20.61 16.60 5.17
CA LEU A 61 -20.17 16.69 6.57
C LEU A 61 -19.56 18.06 6.90
N LYS A 62 -18.71 18.61 6.03
CA LYS A 62 -18.15 19.95 6.19
C LYS A 62 -19.22 21.04 6.21
N ASP A 63 -20.18 20.97 5.30
CA ASP A 63 -21.29 21.91 5.23
C ASP A 63 -22.18 21.81 6.49
N THR A 64 -22.41 20.60 6.99
CA THR A 64 -23.18 20.38 8.23
C THR A 64 -22.44 20.93 9.45
N ALA A 65 -21.13 20.71 9.55
CA ALA A 65 -20.32 21.27 10.63
C ALA A 65 -20.35 22.81 10.64
N ALA A 66 -20.23 23.44 9.47
CA ALA A 66 -20.31 24.89 9.34
C ALA A 66 -21.70 25.44 9.77
N ARG A 67 -22.79 24.75 9.37
CA ARG A 67 -24.16 25.11 9.76
C ARG A 67 -24.38 24.98 11.26
N LEU A 68 -23.92 23.90 11.86
CA LEU A 68 -24.05 23.70 13.32
C LEU A 68 -23.33 24.80 14.10
N ARG A 69 -22.12 25.17 13.64
CA ARG A 69 -21.38 26.28 14.24
C ARG A 69 -22.17 27.61 14.15
N GLU A 70 -22.70 27.93 12.97
CA GLU A 70 -23.52 29.12 12.76
C GLU A 70 -24.76 29.13 13.67
N LEU A 71 -25.44 27.99 13.80
CA LEU A 71 -26.63 27.86 14.66
C LEU A 71 -26.28 28.09 16.13
N SER A 72 -25.17 27.56 16.60
CA SER A 72 -24.68 27.76 17.97
C SER A 72 -24.32 29.21 18.23
N GLU A 73 -23.55 29.84 17.33
CA GLU A 73 -23.20 31.26 17.43
C GLU A 73 -24.42 32.18 17.38
N ARG A 74 -25.42 31.84 16.57
CA ARG A 74 -26.70 32.58 16.51
C ARG A 74 -27.47 32.44 17.82
N LEU A 75 -27.58 31.22 18.37
CA LEU A 75 -28.22 31.01 19.66
C LEU A 75 -27.55 31.86 20.76
N GLU A 76 -26.21 31.86 20.81
CA GLU A 76 -25.46 32.66 21.78
C GLU A 76 -25.76 34.18 21.69
N ARG A 77 -25.80 34.71 20.47
CA ARG A 77 -26.12 36.12 20.22
C ARG A 77 -27.54 36.50 20.67
N ASP A 78 -28.50 35.60 20.41
CA ASP A 78 -29.92 35.87 20.63
C ASP A 78 -30.39 35.52 22.08
N LEU A 79 -29.54 34.92 22.91
CA LEU A 79 -29.87 34.44 24.26
C LEU A 79 -30.58 35.48 25.13
N SER A 80 -30.17 36.76 25.07
CA SER A 80 -30.71 37.85 25.88
C SER A 80 -32.09 38.30 25.49
N VAL A 81 -32.53 38.05 24.29
CA VAL A 81 -33.80 38.51 23.70
C VAL A 81 -34.82 37.39 23.51
N MET A 82 -34.42 36.14 23.73
CA MET A 82 -35.25 34.96 23.55
C MET A 82 -36.07 34.63 24.78
N SER A 83 -37.29 34.09 24.58
CA SER A 83 -38.05 33.45 25.64
C SER A 83 -37.37 32.15 26.13
N ASP A 84 -37.61 31.77 27.40
CA ASP A 84 -37.07 30.52 27.94
C ASP A 84 -37.52 29.27 27.17
N SER A 85 -38.76 29.28 26.66
CA SER A 85 -39.29 28.21 25.86
C SER A 85 -38.58 28.09 24.51
N ASP A 86 -38.32 29.22 23.85
CA ASP A 86 -37.61 29.25 22.56
C ASP A 86 -36.17 28.85 22.71
N ARG A 87 -35.50 29.32 23.78
CA ARG A 87 -34.14 28.90 24.12
C ARG A 87 -34.05 27.41 24.29
N THR A 88 -34.92 26.83 25.10
CA THR A 88 -34.93 25.39 25.36
C THR A 88 -35.20 24.59 24.12
N ARG A 89 -36.11 25.03 23.27
CA ARG A 89 -36.39 24.38 21.97
C ARG A 89 -35.18 24.40 21.07
N ARG A 90 -34.55 25.56 20.86
CA ARG A 90 -33.36 25.68 19.98
C ARG A 90 -32.17 24.90 20.50
N GLN A 91 -31.94 24.89 21.80
CA GLN A 91 -30.87 24.07 22.41
C GLN A 91 -31.08 22.58 22.11
N ARG A 92 -32.34 22.09 22.22
CA ARG A 92 -32.65 20.69 21.90
C ARG A 92 -32.44 20.38 20.43
N GLU A 93 -32.87 21.26 19.53
CA GLU A 93 -32.68 21.12 18.08
C GLU A 93 -31.21 21.04 17.70
N ILE A 94 -30.37 21.93 18.25
CA ILE A 94 -28.93 21.90 18.02
C ILE A 94 -28.33 20.62 18.57
N ALA A 95 -28.63 20.25 19.80
CA ALA A 95 -28.10 19.03 20.42
C ALA A 95 -28.50 17.74 19.64
N GLU A 96 -29.67 17.70 19.03
CA GLU A 96 -30.10 16.58 18.19
C GLU A 96 -29.31 16.54 16.88
N GLN A 97 -29.14 17.70 16.21
CA GLN A 97 -28.34 17.80 15.00
C GLN A 97 -26.84 17.46 15.25
N GLU A 98 -26.29 17.86 16.38
CA GLU A 98 -24.93 17.50 16.78
C GLU A 98 -24.77 15.98 16.98
N ARG A 99 -25.71 15.32 17.65
CA ARG A 99 -25.70 13.85 17.80
C ARG A 99 -25.76 13.14 16.45
N GLU A 100 -26.63 13.61 15.55
CA GLU A 100 -26.75 13.06 14.21
C GLU A 100 -25.48 13.30 13.38
N PHE A 101 -24.90 14.50 13.45
CA PHE A 101 -23.60 14.80 12.81
C PHE A 101 -22.49 13.89 13.29
N GLN A 102 -22.36 13.69 14.62
CA GLN A 102 -21.35 12.78 15.19
C GLN A 102 -21.56 11.34 14.74
N ARG A 103 -22.81 10.88 14.61
CA ARG A 103 -23.14 9.54 14.07
C ARG A 103 -22.66 9.42 12.64
N ARG A 104 -23.05 10.36 11.76
CA ARG A 104 -22.65 10.36 10.34
C ARG A 104 -21.12 10.47 10.15
N GLN A 105 -20.46 11.22 11.02
CA GLN A 105 -19.01 11.33 10.99
C GLN A 105 -18.31 10.02 11.36
N ARG A 106 -18.86 9.25 12.31
CA ARG A 106 -18.32 7.91 12.63
C ARG A 106 -18.53 6.95 11.47
N GLU A 107 -19.75 6.85 10.95
CA GLU A 107 -20.09 6.02 9.80
C GLU A 107 -19.20 6.33 8.59
N PHE A 108 -19.00 7.60 8.28
CA PHE A 108 -18.11 8.02 7.20
C PHE A 108 -16.67 7.53 7.41
N ARG A 109 -16.12 7.65 8.62
CA ARG A 109 -14.75 7.19 8.91
C ARG A 109 -14.64 5.67 8.82
N GLU A 110 -15.62 4.95 9.31
CA GLU A 110 -15.67 3.49 9.28
C GLU A 110 -15.74 2.99 7.84
N ASP A 111 -16.66 3.52 7.04
CA ASP A 111 -16.82 3.18 5.62
C ASP A 111 -15.55 3.51 4.82
N LEU A 112 -14.97 4.71 5.02
CA LEU A 112 -13.76 5.12 4.33
C LEU A 112 -12.58 4.20 4.67
N ASN A 113 -12.41 3.85 5.94
CA ASN A 113 -11.34 2.94 6.37
C ASN A 113 -11.54 1.53 5.81
N GLN A 114 -12.77 1.02 5.82
CA GLN A 114 -13.07 -0.28 5.23
C GLN A 114 -12.76 -0.28 3.74
N ARG A 115 -13.27 0.71 2.99
CA ARG A 115 -13.03 0.81 1.54
C ARG A 115 -11.56 0.99 1.20
N ARG A 116 -10.83 1.79 1.99
CA ARG A 116 -9.39 1.94 1.83
C ARG A 116 -8.66 0.60 1.98
N ASN A 117 -9.01 -0.18 3.00
CA ASN A 117 -8.39 -1.49 3.22
C ASN A 117 -8.69 -2.46 2.07
N GLU A 118 -9.92 -2.47 1.54
CA GLU A 118 -10.32 -3.28 0.38
C GLU A 118 -9.51 -2.90 -0.87
N GLU A 119 -9.39 -1.61 -1.17
CA GLU A 119 -8.62 -1.14 -2.32
C GLU A 119 -7.12 -1.43 -2.17
N LEU A 120 -6.54 -1.24 -0.95
CA LEU A 120 -5.15 -1.60 -0.68
C LEU A 120 -4.91 -3.10 -0.84
N ALA A 121 -5.80 -3.94 -0.34
CA ALA A 121 -5.73 -5.40 -0.51
C ALA A 121 -5.75 -5.79 -2.00
N SER A 122 -6.60 -5.16 -2.79
CA SER A 122 -6.67 -5.38 -4.25
C SER A 122 -5.35 -4.99 -4.95
N VAL A 123 -4.73 -3.88 -4.56
CA VAL A 123 -3.43 -3.45 -5.12
C VAL A 123 -2.33 -4.45 -4.76
N ILE A 124 -2.27 -4.89 -3.49
CA ILE A 124 -1.30 -5.88 -3.02
C ILE A 124 -1.46 -7.21 -3.78
N GLU A 125 -2.69 -7.66 -3.96
CA GLU A 125 -2.97 -8.89 -4.70
C GLU A 125 -2.49 -8.82 -6.16
N ARG A 126 -2.72 -7.68 -6.82
CA ARG A 126 -2.19 -7.45 -8.19
C ARG A 126 -0.66 -7.44 -8.19
N ALA A 127 -0.05 -6.76 -7.22
CA ALA A 127 1.40 -6.72 -7.09
C ALA A 127 1.98 -8.13 -6.89
N ASN A 128 1.39 -8.93 -6.02
CA ASN A 128 1.83 -10.30 -5.75
C ASN A 128 1.75 -11.19 -7.00
N ARG A 129 0.69 -11.05 -7.82
CA ARG A 129 0.61 -11.78 -9.11
C ARG A 129 1.76 -11.39 -10.04
N VAL A 130 2.05 -10.11 -10.17
CA VAL A 130 3.14 -9.60 -11.02
C VAL A 130 4.50 -10.05 -10.48
N ILE A 131 4.72 -9.95 -9.17
CA ILE A 131 5.95 -10.41 -8.51
C ILE A 131 6.17 -11.91 -8.79
N LYS A 132 5.13 -12.72 -8.66
CA LYS A 132 5.21 -14.17 -8.95
C LYS A 132 5.57 -14.44 -10.40
N GLN A 133 4.95 -13.75 -11.35
CA GLN A 133 5.28 -13.87 -12.77
C GLN A 133 6.75 -13.51 -13.07
N ILE A 134 7.25 -12.42 -12.46
CA ILE A 134 8.65 -12.03 -12.61
C ILE A 134 9.58 -13.07 -11.97
N ALA A 135 9.22 -13.57 -10.78
CA ALA A 135 10.01 -14.58 -10.08
C ALA A 135 10.17 -15.85 -10.93
N GLU A 136 9.07 -16.36 -11.49
CA GLU A 136 9.06 -17.56 -12.33
C GLU A 136 9.84 -17.33 -13.64
N ALA A 137 9.61 -16.19 -14.32
CA ALA A 137 10.25 -15.88 -15.60
C ALA A 137 11.76 -15.69 -15.47
N GLU A 138 12.22 -15.09 -14.36
CA GLU A 138 13.63 -14.79 -14.13
C GLU A 138 14.32 -15.76 -13.16
N LYS A 139 13.64 -16.85 -12.79
CA LYS A 139 14.17 -17.90 -11.93
C LYS A 139 14.74 -17.37 -10.60
N TYR A 140 13.96 -16.53 -9.91
CA TYR A 140 14.24 -16.19 -8.53
C TYR A 140 13.84 -17.34 -7.61
N ASP A 141 14.71 -17.70 -6.69
CA ASP A 141 14.44 -18.71 -5.66
C ASP A 141 13.63 -18.12 -4.50
N LEU A 142 13.82 -16.82 -4.23
CA LEU A 142 13.14 -16.10 -3.16
C LEU A 142 12.98 -14.63 -3.48
N ILE A 143 11.79 -14.08 -3.21
CA ILE A 143 11.57 -12.63 -3.19
C ILE A 143 11.08 -12.21 -1.81
N LEU A 144 11.82 -11.28 -1.19
CA LEU A 144 11.51 -10.70 0.11
C LEU A 144 10.74 -9.39 -0.08
N GLN A 145 9.76 -9.15 0.77
CA GLN A 145 8.96 -7.90 0.78
C GLN A 145 9.38 -6.94 1.89
N GLU A 146 10.00 -7.46 2.95
CA GLU A 146 10.47 -6.68 4.08
C GLU A 146 11.93 -7.02 4.37
N ALA A 147 12.76 -5.99 4.51
CA ALA A 147 14.15 -6.13 4.89
C ALA A 147 14.64 -4.83 5.53
N VAL A 148 15.49 -4.96 6.57
CA VAL A 148 16.16 -3.79 7.18
C VAL A 148 17.13 -3.14 6.19
N TYR A 149 17.75 -3.97 5.34
CA TYR A 149 18.65 -3.54 4.28
C TYR A 149 18.55 -4.47 3.08
N ALA A 150 18.49 -3.92 1.89
CA ALA A 150 18.59 -4.64 0.63
C ALA A 150 19.57 -3.91 -0.29
N ALA A 151 20.57 -4.61 -0.80
CA ALA A 151 21.50 -4.03 -1.75
C ALA A 151 20.78 -3.68 -3.07
N PRO A 152 21.11 -2.57 -3.74
CA PRO A 152 20.44 -2.14 -4.98
C PRO A 152 20.41 -3.22 -6.08
N ARG A 153 21.40 -4.11 -6.13
CA ARG A 153 21.46 -5.17 -7.14
C ARG A 153 20.38 -6.24 -7.02
N ILE A 154 19.77 -6.39 -5.83
CA ILE A 154 18.68 -7.36 -5.59
C ILE A 154 17.31 -6.70 -5.58
N ASP A 155 17.23 -5.37 -5.61
CA ASP A 155 15.96 -4.62 -5.62
C ASP A 155 15.31 -4.69 -7.00
N VAL A 156 14.18 -5.39 -7.08
CA VAL A 156 13.37 -5.54 -8.29
C VAL A 156 12.12 -4.67 -8.30
N THR A 157 11.99 -3.73 -7.34
CA THR A 157 10.80 -2.87 -7.18
C THR A 157 10.46 -2.11 -8.45
N GLU A 158 11.46 -1.50 -9.11
CA GLU A 158 11.26 -0.77 -10.36
C GLU A 158 10.75 -1.65 -11.51
N LYS A 159 11.16 -2.91 -11.53
CA LYS A 159 10.68 -3.88 -12.52
C LYS A 159 9.21 -4.22 -12.28
N VAL A 160 8.85 -4.45 -11.02
CA VAL A 160 7.46 -4.69 -10.62
C VAL A 160 6.58 -3.48 -10.93
N LEU A 161 7.03 -2.27 -10.61
CA LEU A 161 6.31 -1.03 -10.92
C LEU A 161 6.07 -0.87 -12.44
N ARG A 162 7.09 -1.12 -13.27
CA ARG A 162 6.94 -1.06 -14.74
C ARG A 162 5.93 -2.08 -15.25
N ALA A 163 5.95 -3.30 -14.74
CA ALA A 163 5.00 -4.33 -15.12
C ALA A 163 3.56 -4.00 -14.69
N LEU A 164 3.37 -3.50 -13.46
CA LEU A 164 2.07 -3.03 -12.97
C LEU A 164 1.53 -1.85 -13.79
N ASN A 165 2.39 -0.92 -14.20
CA ASN A 165 2.01 0.25 -14.97
C ASN A 165 1.78 -0.07 -16.46
N GLY A 166 2.47 -1.08 -16.98
CA GLY A 166 2.29 -1.55 -18.36
C GLY A 166 1.04 -2.41 -18.59
N ALA A 167 0.61 -3.13 -17.57
CA ALA A 167 -0.63 -3.93 -17.60
C ALA A 167 -1.93 -3.09 -17.48
N ALA A 168 -1.81 -1.77 -17.26
CA ALA A 168 -2.93 -0.82 -17.14
C ALA A 168 -3.31 -0.13 -18.47
N LYS A 169 -2.76 -0.60 -19.61
CA LYS A 169 -3.09 -0.11 -20.98
C LYS A 169 -4.12 -1.06 -21.65
#